data_989f03dbdfc42209827b4006076babb7
#
_entry.id   989f03dbdfc42209827b4006076babb7
#
_cell.length_a   1.000
_cell.length_b   1.000
_cell.length_c   1.000
_cell.angle_alpha   90.00
_cell.angle_beta   90.00
_cell.angle_gamma   90.00
#
_symmetry.space_group_name_H-M   'P 1'
#
loop_
_entity.id
_entity.type
_entity.pdbx_description
1 polymer ?
#
loop_
_entity_poly.entity_id
_entity_poly.type
_entity_poly.pdbx_seq_one_letter_code
_entity_poly.pdbx_strand_id
1 'polypeptide(L)'
;SKNNRVCLSIFAFVMLLFVPFFVYASETKSDGNTTQVIEEENKTVRVGYFPYANFQEGGYGEHKQGAGYEYLQKISYITGWKYEYVYGSFKECLDMLADGEIDLLGSVSYTPERAESIDYSTYAEGTERYWIYTREEHADLADGDLKQMNGCRIGATDGSYQKELLEKWLDSNQIQAEVVVCKGYDEMIEKLDADELDALVIPALSVNGDFIAIANIGASDCYFGVSKSRPDLLKELNSALEEINNTETDYSSKLYASYEGKAVINYALNKEEKQWLDAHENTIRVGYLKDNLPFCGEENGKLTGILGTVLDTVQRKYEITIKAVPCSTGVEMNEALQSGKIDIAGPIIRDFYTQEQFQVILTDEIFDITPVVIYKGNEYSGSLSTIATTETSLYSGLIVSFLFPDAEIKQYDTQEECLEAVADGKVAATVIPSSKINILNESPLTKSLSFAEMAKRQELGMFTTRENRRAATIINKAIEQSSNVLNGVVLAQNSVSEKKMTLQDVLAEYAGLAIVVSFVIIFVLLFLVYSLSVSRKKQMKALKEAQDANAANIAKTTFLNHMSHDIRTPMNAIIGFTDIAMKKKILM
;
A
#
# COMPACT_ATOMS: atom_id res chain seq x y z
N SER A 1 -19.79 5.17 -50.58
CA SER A 1 -19.34 3.76 -50.38
C SER A 1 -17.82 3.54 -50.50
N LYS A 2 -17.03 4.56 -50.80
CA LYS A 2 -15.54 4.46 -50.84
C LYS A 2 -14.88 4.85 -49.49
N ASN A 3 -15.55 5.62 -48.64
CA ASN A 3 -15.01 6.06 -47.35
C ASN A 3 -15.08 5.01 -46.22
N ASN A 4 -15.97 4.01 -46.34
CA ASN A 4 -16.06 2.95 -45.31
C ASN A 4 -14.97 1.88 -45.42
N ARG A 5 -14.26 1.78 -46.56
CA ARG A 5 -13.15 0.81 -46.70
C ARG A 5 -11.83 1.29 -46.09
N VAL A 6 -11.62 2.61 -46.02
CA VAL A 6 -10.40 3.18 -45.42
C VAL A 6 -10.46 3.15 -43.90
N CYS A 7 -11.62 3.39 -43.28
CA CYS A 7 -11.80 3.26 -41.83
C CYS A 7 -11.68 1.81 -41.32
N LEU A 8 -12.14 0.83 -42.10
CA LEU A 8 -11.99 -0.58 -41.74
C LEU A 8 -10.54 -1.07 -41.80
N SER A 9 -9.74 -0.53 -42.72
CA SER A 9 -8.31 -0.89 -42.86
C SER A 9 -7.44 -0.29 -41.74
N ILE A 10 -7.80 0.88 -41.20
CA ILE A 10 -7.07 1.50 -40.09
C ILE A 10 -7.43 0.79 -38.76
N PHE A 11 -8.68 0.35 -38.59
CA PHE A 11 -9.11 -0.39 -37.42
C PHE A 11 -8.51 -1.81 -37.36
N ALA A 12 -8.35 -2.46 -38.50
CA ALA A 12 -7.68 -3.76 -38.62
C ALA A 12 -6.16 -3.68 -38.33
N PHE A 13 -5.49 -2.55 -38.68
CA PHE A 13 -4.07 -2.38 -38.42
C PHE A 13 -3.75 -2.06 -36.96
N VAL A 14 -4.66 -1.40 -36.22
CA VAL A 14 -4.51 -1.13 -34.79
C VAL A 14 -4.80 -2.38 -33.95
N MET A 15 -5.67 -3.27 -34.40
CA MET A 15 -5.95 -4.55 -33.70
C MET A 15 -4.83 -5.60 -33.85
N LEU A 16 -3.95 -5.46 -34.86
CA LEU A 16 -2.81 -6.37 -35.09
C LEU A 16 -1.58 -6.06 -34.19
N LEU A 17 -1.61 -4.95 -33.46
CA LEU A 17 -0.54 -4.57 -32.51
C LEU A 17 -0.78 -5.07 -31.06
N PHE A 18 -1.91 -5.73 -30.79
CA PHE A 18 -2.24 -6.32 -29.49
C PHE A 18 -2.50 -7.83 -29.57
N VAL A 19 -1.61 -8.58 -30.22
CA VAL A 19 -1.59 -10.03 -30.08
C VAL A 19 -0.46 -10.38 -29.13
N PRO A 20 -0.76 -10.95 -27.93
CA PRO A 20 0.29 -11.41 -27.04
C PRO A 20 1.02 -12.60 -27.68
N PHE A 21 2.32 -12.56 -27.60
CA PHE A 21 3.23 -13.65 -27.90
C PHE A 21 2.83 -14.88 -27.08
N PHE A 22 2.16 -15.82 -27.70
CA PHE A 22 2.04 -17.17 -27.17
C PHE A 22 2.37 -18.18 -28.25
N VAL A 23 3.40 -18.97 -27.92
CA VAL A 23 3.73 -20.30 -28.44
C VAL A 23 4.33 -20.35 -29.85
N TYR A 24 5.63 -20.47 -29.86
CA TYR A 24 6.32 -21.32 -30.82
C TYR A 24 6.94 -22.49 -30.04
N ALA A 25 6.22 -23.60 -29.96
CA ALA A 25 6.81 -24.88 -29.62
C ALA A 25 7.32 -25.49 -30.93
N SER A 26 8.63 -25.50 -31.12
CA SER A 26 9.26 -26.24 -32.19
C SER A 26 9.27 -27.73 -31.82
N GLU A 27 8.59 -28.54 -32.61
CA GLU A 27 8.82 -29.98 -32.61
C GLU A 27 10.24 -30.26 -33.09
N THR A 28 11.13 -30.50 -32.13
CA THR A 28 12.37 -31.24 -32.42
C THR A 28 12.10 -32.70 -32.15
N LYS A 29 12.13 -33.52 -33.17
CA LYS A 29 12.26 -34.97 -33.05
C LYS A 29 13.56 -35.22 -32.28
N SER A 30 13.43 -35.75 -31.08
CA SER A 30 14.52 -36.32 -30.30
C SER A 30 14.47 -37.85 -30.40
N ASP A 31 15.58 -38.37 -30.80
CA ASP A 31 15.87 -39.82 -30.75
C ASP A 31 15.71 -40.35 -29.32
N GLY A 32 15.26 -41.61 -29.28
CA GLY A 32 14.91 -42.31 -28.06
C GLY A 32 16.02 -42.34 -27.01
N ASN A 33 15.76 -41.71 -25.91
CA ASN A 33 16.21 -42.10 -24.61
C ASN A 33 15.00 -42.05 -23.67
N THR A 34 14.51 -43.22 -23.33
CA THR A 34 13.44 -43.41 -22.36
C THR A 34 13.95 -42.93 -21.01
N THR A 35 13.79 -41.65 -20.72
CA THR A 35 13.82 -41.18 -19.33
C THR A 35 12.57 -41.77 -18.70
N GLN A 36 12.73 -42.79 -17.87
CA GLN A 36 11.69 -43.21 -16.95
C GLN A 36 11.26 -41.94 -16.17
N VAL A 37 10.09 -41.42 -16.46
CA VAL A 37 9.34 -40.59 -15.53
C VAL A 37 9.08 -41.53 -14.36
N ILE A 38 9.88 -41.42 -13.31
CA ILE A 38 9.56 -41.97 -12.01
C ILE A 38 8.27 -41.21 -11.66
N GLU A 39 7.11 -41.85 -11.79
CA GLU A 39 5.91 -41.47 -11.07
C GLU A 39 6.32 -41.54 -9.59
N GLU A 40 6.72 -40.40 -9.01
CA GLU A 40 6.80 -40.27 -7.57
C GLU A 40 5.39 -40.58 -7.06
N GLU A 41 5.24 -41.76 -6.46
CA GLU A 41 3.99 -42.17 -5.80
C GLU A 41 3.69 -41.08 -4.76
N ASN A 42 2.72 -40.20 -5.07
CA ASN A 42 2.30 -39.13 -4.19
C ASN A 42 1.93 -39.71 -2.82
N LYS A 43 2.82 -39.50 -1.84
CA LYS A 43 2.66 -40.03 -0.49
C LYS A 43 1.46 -39.38 0.19
N THR A 44 0.51 -40.18 0.69
CA THR A 44 -0.63 -39.66 1.48
C THR A 44 -0.21 -39.58 2.96
N VAL A 45 -0.43 -38.42 3.58
CA VAL A 45 -0.12 -38.14 4.98
C VAL A 45 -1.43 -37.82 5.71
N ARG A 46 -1.73 -38.57 6.78
CA ARG A 46 -2.90 -38.33 7.63
C ARG A 46 -2.55 -37.22 8.61
N VAL A 47 -3.27 -36.10 8.52
CA VAL A 47 -3.02 -34.89 9.30
C VAL A 47 -4.16 -34.66 10.27
N GLY A 48 -3.84 -34.52 11.56
CA GLY A 48 -4.79 -34.06 12.56
C GLY A 48 -5.27 -32.64 12.26
N TYR A 49 -6.57 -32.47 12.17
CA TYR A 49 -7.20 -31.19 11.87
C TYR A 49 -8.18 -30.83 12.98
N PHE A 50 -7.82 -29.87 13.82
CA PHE A 50 -8.62 -29.38 14.91
C PHE A 50 -9.05 -27.95 14.62
N PRO A 51 -10.37 -27.63 14.68
CA PRO A 51 -10.85 -26.27 14.42
C PRO A 51 -10.28 -25.28 15.43
N TYR A 52 -9.53 -24.32 14.91
CA TYR A 52 -8.97 -23.23 15.72
C TYR A 52 -8.87 -21.96 14.87
N ALA A 53 -9.40 -20.86 15.40
CA ALA A 53 -9.49 -19.61 14.66
C ALA A 53 -8.12 -19.14 14.14
N ASN A 54 -8.08 -18.69 12.91
CA ASN A 54 -6.90 -18.19 12.18
C ASN A 54 -5.75 -19.21 12.01
N PHE A 55 -5.85 -20.40 12.63
CA PHE A 55 -4.85 -21.46 12.52
C PHE A 55 -5.29 -22.58 11.56
N GLN A 56 -6.38 -23.27 11.88
CA GLN A 56 -7.00 -24.30 11.03
C GLN A 56 -8.52 -24.10 11.05
N GLU A 57 -9.05 -23.52 9.99
CA GLU A 57 -10.49 -23.26 9.84
C GLU A 57 -11.08 -24.09 8.70
N GLY A 58 -12.38 -24.34 8.78
CA GLY A 58 -13.16 -25.13 7.82
C GLY A 58 -13.20 -26.62 8.15
N GLY A 59 -14.41 -27.17 8.22
CA GLY A 59 -14.70 -28.56 8.47
C GLY A 59 -14.59 -29.47 7.24
N TYR A 60 -15.15 -30.66 7.34
CA TYR A 60 -15.17 -31.61 6.24
C TYR A 60 -15.99 -31.06 5.06
N GLY A 61 -15.33 -30.98 3.88
CA GLY A 61 -15.97 -30.46 2.67
C GLY A 61 -16.12 -28.95 2.61
N GLU A 62 -15.70 -28.22 3.63
CA GLU A 62 -15.72 -26.76 3.69
C GLU A 62 -14.42 -26.15 3.16
N HIS A 63 -14.47 -24.86 2.86
CA HIS A 63 -13.28 -24.07 2.52
C HIS A 63 -12.34 -24.01 3.71
N LYS A 64 -11.07 -24.37 3.48
CA LYS A 64 -10.03 -24.35 4.50
C LYS A 64 -9.16 -23.13 4.38
N GLN A 65 -8.78 -22.56 5.53
CA GLN A 65 -7.87 -21.43 5.64
C GLN A 65 -7.16 -21.44 7.00
N GLY A 66 -6.23 -20.49 7.19
CA GLY A 66 -5.49 -20.31 8.43
C GLY A 66 -4.01 -20.60 8.29
N ALA A 67 -3.21 -20.09 9.23
CA ALA A 67 -1.75 -20.16 9.18
C ALA A 67 -1.23 -21.60 9.13
N GLY A 68 -1.78 -22.50 9.95
CA GLY A 68 -1.40 -23.91 9.95
C GLY A 68 -1.79 -24.62 8.65
N TYR A 69 -2.96 -24.30 8.09
CA TYR A 69 -3.36 -24.84 6.78
C TYR A 69 -2.44 -24.36 5.66
N GLU A 70 -2.12 -23.07 5.59
CA GLU A 70 -1.21 -22.54 4.57
C GLU A 70 0.20 -23.12 4.69
N TYR A 71 0.68 -23.31 5.94
CA TYR A 71 2.00 -23.93 6.14
C TYR A 71 2.04 -25.38 5.63
N LEU A 72 0.99 -26.16 5.89
CA LEU A 72 0.84 -27.50 5.34
C LEU A 72 0.87 -27.47 3.80
N GLN A 73 0.17 -26.51 3.15
CA GLN A 73 0.20 -26.37 1.70
C GLN A 73 1.61 -26.02 1.19
N LYS A 74 2.37 -25.20 1.91
CA LYS A 74 3.76 -24.88 1.59
C LYS A 74 4.65 -26.11 1.66
N ILE A 75 4.49 -26.95 2.68
CA ILE A 75 5.20 -28.22 2.84
C ILE A 75 4.81 -29.18 1.70
N SER A 76 3.51 -29.30 1.40
CA SER A 76 3.01 -30.13 0.29
C SER A 76 3.60 -29.74 -1.05
N TYR A 77 3.76 -28.45 -1.30
CA TYR A 77 4.37 -27.93 -2.53
C TYR A 77 5.81 -28.44 -2.73
N ILE A 78 6.57 -28.57 -1.64
CA ILE A 78 7.97 -29.05 -1.68
C ILE A 78 8.05 -30.57 -1.70
N THR A 79 7.26 -31.24 -0.87
CA THR A 79 7.34 -32.68 -0.66
C THR A 79 6.51 -33.51 -1.64
N GLY A 80 5.53 -32.90 -2.30
CA GLY A 80 4.54 -33.61 -3.10
C GLY A 80 3.51 -34.40 -2.29
N TRP A 81 3.47 -34.21 -0.97
CA TRP A 81 2.52 -34.90 -0.10
C TRP A 81 1.08 -34.54 -0.41
N LYS A 82 0.18 -35.52 -0.31
CA LYS A 82 -1.27 -35.34 -0.29
C LYS A 82 -1.79 -35.54 1.12
N TYR A 83 -2.61 -34.63 1.60
CA TYR A 83 -3.14 -34.70 2.94
C TYR A 83 -4.52 -35.36 2.98
N GLU A 84 -4.66 -36.27 3.95
CA GLU A 84 -5.93 -36.78 4.44
C GLU A 84 -6.16 -36.17 5.82
N TYR A 85 -7.15 -35.27 5.92
CA TYR A 85 -7.44 -34.58 7.17
C TYR A 85 -8.34 -35.44 8.06
N VAL A 86 -7.87 -35.67 9.29
CA VAL A 86 -8.59 -36.41 10.33
C VAL A 86 -9.03 -35.40 11.39
N TYR A 87 -10.32 -35.23 11.53
CA TYR A 87 -10.90 -34.19 12.38
C TYR A 87 -11.07 -34.66 13.83
N GLY A 88 -10.76 -33.80 14.79
CA GLY A 88 -10.93 -34.01 16.20
C GLY A 88 -10.65 -32.73 17.00
N SER A 89 -10.81 -32.79 18.32
CA SER A 89 -10.23 -31.78 19.22
C SER A 89 -8.70 -31.88 19.23
N PHE A 90 -8.01 -30.83 19.72
CA PHE A 90 -6.55 -30.86 19.82
C PHE A 90 -6.06 -32.09 20.60
N LYS A 91 -6.71 -32.38 21.74
CA LYS A 91 -6.35 -33.56 22.55
C LYS A 91 -6.56 -34.88 21.81
N GLU A 92 -7.71 -35.05 21.15
CA GLU A 92 -7.98 -36.26 20.36
C GLU A 92 -6.96 -36.43 19.23
N CYS A 93 -6.59 -35.35 18.53
CA CYS A 93 -5.54 -35.39 17.50
C CYS A 93 -4.18 -35.74 18.09
N LEU A 94 -3.85 -35.22 19.28
CA LEU A 94 -2.59 -35.56 19.97
C LEU A 94 -2.56 -37.02 20.38
N ASP A 95 -3.66 -37.58 20.91
CA ASP A 95 -3.79 -38.99 21.27
C ASP A 95 -3.68 -39.88 20.02
N MET A 96 -4.38 -39.55 18.92
CA MET A 96 -4.29 -40.25 17.63
C MET A 96 -2.86 -40.22 17.04
N LEU A 97 -2.13 -39.12 17.23
CA LEU A 97 -0.74 -39.00 16.78
C LEU A 97 0.17 -39.96 17.57
N ALA A 98 0.00 -40.01 18.89
CA ALA A 98 0.75 -40.91 19.77
C ALA A 98 0.47 -42.38 19.46
N ASP A 99 -0.79 -42.72 19.14
CA ASP A 99 -1.22 -44.09 18.80
C ASP A 99 -0.89 -44.45 17.34
N GLY A 100 -0.44 -43.51 16.51
CA GLY A 100 -0.11 -43.72 15.09
C GLY A 100 -1.34 -43.82 14.18
N GLU A 101 -2.50 -43.37 14.63
CA GLU A 101 -3.72 -43.26 13.81
C GLU A 101 -3.63 -42.08 12.82
N ILE A 102 -2.91 -41.01 13.20
CA ILE A 102 -2.48 -39.95 12.29
C ILE A 102 -0.97 -39.86 12.21
N ASP A 103 -0.45 -39.23 11.18
CA ASP A 103 0.96 -39.16 10.86
C ASP A 103 1.58 -37.82 11.27
N LEU A 104 0.83 -36.74 11.23
CA LEU A 104 1.30 -35.37 11.40
C LEU A 104 0.28 -34.52 12.14
N LEU A 105 0.74 -33.63 13.03
CA LEU A 105 -0.06 -32.65 13.73
C LEU A 105 0.71 -31.33 13.86
N GLY A 106 0.12 -30.19 13.50
CA GLY A 106 0.70 -28.86 13.73
C GLY A 106 0.41 -28.30 15.11
N SER A 107 1.07 -27.20 15.45
CA SER A 107 0.91 -26.43 16.70
C SER A 107 1.16 -27.23 17.98
N VAL A 108 2.14 -28.12 17.97
CA VAL A 108 2.47 -28.95 19.14
C VAL A 108 3.61 -28.31 19.92
N SER A 109 3.33 -27.73 21.10
CA SER A 109 4.36 -27.27 22.02
C SER A 109 5.16 -28.47 22.56
N TYR A 110 6.47 -28.29 22.65
CA TYR A 110 7.35 -29.33 23.19
C TYR A 110 7.14 -29.50 24.70
N THR A 111 6.90 -30.74 25.11
CA THR A 111 7.04 -31.16 26.51
C THR A 111 7.79 -32.49 26.59
N PRO A 112 8.56 -32.76 27.68
CA PRO A 112 9.25 -34.03 27.87
C PRO A 112 8.30 -35.25 27.80
N GLU A 113 7.09 -35.12 28.40
CA GLU A 113 6.10 -36.19 28.40
C GLU A 113 5.63 -36.54 26.97
N ARG A 114 5.32 -35.52 26.18
CA ARG A 114 4.88 -35.73 24.78
C ARG A 114 6.01 -36.33 23.93
N ALA A 115 7.27 -35.94 24.18
CA ALA A 115 8.42 -36.47 23.46
C ALA A 115 8.66 -37.97 23.69
N GLU A 116 8.06 -38.56 24.74
CA GLU A 116 8.07 -40.01 24.93
C GLU A 116 7.25 -40.77 23.87
N SER A 117 6.18 -40.15 23.36
CA SER A 117 5.20 -40.76 22.44
C SER A 117 5.24 -40.26 21.00
N ILE A 118 5.69 -39.03 20.78
CA ILE A 118 5.77 -38.40 19.44
C ILE A 118 7.14 -37.85 19.17
N ASP A 119 7.47 -37.67 17.88
CA ASP A 119 8.67 -36.98 17.42
C ASP A 119 8.31 -35.55 16.99
N TYR A 120 9.29 -34.65 17.03
CA TYR A 120 9.12 -33.23 16.69
C TYR A 120 9.96 -32.82 15.50
N SER A 121 9.45 -31.91 14.68
CA SER A 121 10.25 -31.25 13.66
C SER A 121 11.47 -30.54 14.26
N THR A 122 12.55 -30.44 13.51
CA THR A 122 13.78 -29.75 13.94
C THR A 122 13.57 -28.25 14.05
N TYR A 123 12.77 -27.67 13.13
CA TYR A 123 12.45 -26.26 13.13
C TYR A 123 11.05 -26.05 13.71
N ALA A 124 10.88 -24.97 14.46
CA ALA A 124 9.58 -24.59 14.95
C ALA A 124 8.65 -24.23 13.78
N GLU A 125 7.38 -24.62 13.89
CA GLU A 125 6.32 -24.17 13.00
C GLU A 125 6.05 -22.69 13.20
N GLY A 126 6.07 -22.24 14.46
CA GLY A 126 5.87 -20.85 14.87
C GLY A 126 6.06 -20.65 16.36
N THR A 127 5.93 -19.43 16.81
CA THR A 127 5.90 -19.07 18.23
C THR A 127 4.52 -18.55 18.59
N GLU A 128 3.83 -19.22 19.45
CA GLU A 128 2.54 -18.78 19.98
C GLU A 128 2.72 -17.97 21.26
N ARG A 129 2.06 -16.82 21.33
CA ARG A 129 1.96 -15.98 22.53
C ARG A 129 0.58 -16.15 23.12
N TYR A 130 0.50 -16.49 24.41
CA TYR A 130 -0.75 -16.78 25.09
C TYR A 130 -1.17 -15.63 25.98
N TRP A 131 -2.42 -15.23 25.81
CA TRP A 131 -3.02 -14.16 26.56
C TRP A 131 -4.33 -14.61 27.21
N ILE A 132 -4.67 -14.00 28.34
CA ILE A 132 -6.01 -14.04 28.90
C ILE A 132 -6.81 -12.94 28.25
N TYR A 133 -7.97 -13.29 27.70
CA TYR A 133 -8.90 -12.37 27.05
C TYR A 133 -10.29 -12.45 27.69
N THR A 134 -11.04 -11.37 27.57
CA THR A 134 -12.44 -11.27 27.97
C THR A 134 -13.28 -10.54 26.92
N ARG A 135 -14.57 -10.36 27.18
CA ARG A 135 -15.50 -9.53 26.40
C ARG A 135 -15.73 -8.17 27.08
N GLU A 136 -16.47 -7.28 26.40
CA GLU A 136 -16.78 -5.94 26.89
C GLU A 136 -17.56 -5.96 28.22
N GLU A 137 -18.39 -6.97 28.45
CA GLU A 137 -19.16 -7.17 29.68
C GLU A 137 -18.28 -7.30 30.90
N HIS A 138 -17.07 -7.81 30.76
CA HIS A 138 -16.08 -8.01 31.83
C HIS A 138 -14.81 -7.17 31.59
N ALA A 139 -14.92 -6.03 30.91
CA ALA A 139 -13.79 -5.17 30.59
C ALA A 139 -13.04 -4.62 31.82
N ASP A 140 -13.70 -4.59 32.97
CA ASP A 140 -13.11 -4.24 34.26
C ASP A 140 -11.95 -5.16 34.66
N LEU A 141 -11.96 -6.42 34.24
CA LEU A 141 -10.86 -7.38 34.49
C LEU A 141 -9.55 -6.93 33.81
N ALA A 142 -9.64 -6.10 32.79
CA ALA A 142 -8.49 -5.56 32.03
C ALA A 142 -7.98 -4.20 32.56
N ASP A 143 -8.48 -3.73 33.69
CA ASP A 143 -8.09 -2.45 34.32
C ASP A 143 -6.66 -2.46 34.92
N GLY A 144 -5.95 -3.59 34.83
CA GLY A 144 -4.57 -3.75 35.31
C GLY A 144 -4.47 -4.13 36.81
N ASP A 145 -5.59 -4.26 37.51
CA ASP A 145 -5.62 -4.84 38.87
C ASP A 145 -5.93 -6.34 38.80
N LEU A 146 -4.87 -7.15 38.71
CA LEU A 146 -4.97 -8.60 38.60
C LEU A 146 -5.79 -9.26 39.75
N LYS A 147 -5.96 -8.58 40.86
CA LYS A 147 -6.77 -9.11 41.99
C LYS A 147 -8.25 -9.21 41.67
N GLN A 148 -8.72 -8.47 40.64
CA GLN A 148 -10.10 -8.58 40.18
C GLN A 148 -10.39 -9.95 39.52
N MET A 149 -9.35 -10.67 39.12
CA MET A 149 -9.48 -12.02 38.56
C MET A 149 -9.74 -13.10 39.66
N ASN A 150 -9.68 -12.76 40.93
CA ASN A 150 -10.01 -13.73 42.01
C ASN A 150 -11.48 -14.14 41.91
N GLY A 151 -11.70 -15.45 41.83
CA GLY A 151 -13.04 -16.04 41.69
C GLY A 151 -13.55 -16.10 40.26
N CYS A 152 -12.80 -15.59 39.26
CA CYS A 152 -13.16 -15.70 37.85
C CYS A 152 -13.05 -17.14 37.34
N ARG A 153 -13.89 -17.47 36.37
CA ARG A 153 -13.89 -18.72 35.61
C ARG A 153 -13.12 -18.47 34.28
N ILE A 154 -11.97 -19.11 34.12
CA ILE A 154 -11.10 -18.90 32.97
C ILE A 154 -11.06 -20.17 32.14
N GLY A 155 -11.52 -20.08 30.89
CA GLY A 155 -11.52 -21.20 29.93
C GLY A 155 -10.12 -21.50 29.41
N ALA A 156 -9.76 -22.77 29.29
CA ALA A 156 -8.55 -23.24 28.66
C ALA A 156 -8.81 -24.55 27.90
N THR A 157 -8.10 -24.76 26.79
CA THR A 157 -8.26 -25.95 25.95
C THR A 157 -7.68 -27.19 26.63
N ASP A 158 -8.42 -28.30 26.62
CA ASP A 158 -7.98 -29.58 27.14
C ASP A 158 -6.71 -30.10 26.48
N GLY A 159 -5.79 -30.63 27.26
CA GLY A 159 -4.53 -31.17 26.78
C GLY A 159 -3.57 -30.14 26.18
N SER A 160 -3.87 -28.84 26.24
CA SER A 160 -3.03 -27.79 25.70
C SER A 160 -1.95 -27.31 26.67
N TYR A 161 -0.83 -26.83 26.12
CA TYR A 161 0.24 -26.23 26.93
C TYR A 161 -0.19 -24.88 27.56
N GLN A 162 -1.07 -24.16 26.90
CA GLN A 162 -1.63 -22.89 27.43
C GLN A 162 -2.33 -23.06 28.79
N LYS A 163 -2.97 -24.21 29.00
CA LYS A 163 -3.59 -24.53 30.31
C LYS A 163 -2.53 -24.60 31.42
N GLU A 164 -1.41 -25.29 31.14
CA GLU A 164 -0.32 -25.40 32.13
C GLU A 164 0.35 -24.04 32.39
N LEU A 165 0.51 -23.20 31.35
CA LEU A 165 1.00 -21.85 31.52
C LEU A 165 0.04 -20.98 32.36
N LEU A 166 -1.27 -21.09 32.11
CA LEU A 166 -2.29 -20.38 32.90
C LEU A 166 -2.20 -20.76 34.37
N GLU A 167 -2.18 -22.05 34.71
CA GLU A 167 -2.09 -22.53 36.08
C GLU A 167 -0.83 -22.00 36.79
N LYS A 168 0.33 -22.06 36.12
CA LYS A 168 1.60 -21.53 36.64
C LYS A 168 1.56 -20.00 36.81
N TRP A 169 0.92 -19.29 35.87
CA TRP A 169 0.82 -17.84 35.92
C TRP A 169 -0.11 -17.38 37.06
N LEU A 170 -1.26 -18.05 37.26
CA LEU A 170 -2.20 -17.79 38.35
C LEU A 170 -1.52 -17.98 39.71
N ASP A 171 -0.80 -19.08 39.88
CA ASP A 171 -0.05 -19.37 41.10
C ASP A 171 1.02 -18.32 41.38
N SER A 172 1.81 -17.99 40.37
CA SER A 172 2.90 -16.98 40.47
C SER A 172 2.38 -15.60 40.85
N ASN A 173 1.17 -15.23 40.43
CA ASN A 173 0.54 -13.95 40.72
C ASN A 173 -0.40 -14.00 41.93
N GLN A 174 -0.50 -15.17 42.61
CA GLN A 174 -1.36 -15.39 43.76
C GLN A 174 -2.84 -15.08 43.48
N ILE A 175 -3.33 -15.46 42.30
CA ILE A 175 -4.70 -15.29 41.84
C ILE A 175 -5.46 -16.60 42.03
N GLN A 176 -6.59 -16.53 42.71
CA GLN A 176 -7.48 -17.67 42.94
C GLN A 176 -8.62 -17.62 41.91
N ALA A 177 -8.38 -18.17 40.71
CA ALA A 177 -9.36 -18.32 39.65
C ALA A 177 -9.64 -19.79 39.37
N GLU A 178 -10.84 -20.10 38.88
CA GLU A 178 -11.23 -21.44 38.45
C GLU A 178 -10.80 -21.65 37.00
N VAL A 179 -9.98 -22.65 36.72
CA VAL A 179 -9.62 -23.05 35.36
C VAL A 179 -10.67 -24.03 34.83
N VAL A 180 -11.48 -23.58 33.87
CA VAL A 180 -12.52 -24.40 33.23
C VAL A 180 -11.97 -25.03 31.97
N VAL A 181 -11.87 -26.36 31.95
CA VAL A 181 -11.34 -27.11 30.82
C VAL A 181 -12.41 -27.27 29.76
N CYS A 182 -12.10 -26.85 28.52
CA CYS A 182 -12.96 -26.92 27.34
C CYS A 182 -12.31 -27.80 26.27
N LYS A 183 -13.12 -28.46 25.46
CA LYS A 183 -12.63 -29.35 24.38
C LYS A 183 -11.83 -28.61 23.30
N GLY A 184 -12.18 -27.34 23.07
CA GLY A 184 -11.55 -26.52 22.03
C GLY A 184 -12.07 -25.09 22.04
N TYR A 185 -11.67 -24.37 21.00
CA TYR A 185 -11.97 -22.94 20.83
C TYR A 185 -13.48 -22.66 20.83
N ASP A 186 -14.26 -23.38 20.05
CA ASP A 186 -15.69 -23.13 19.89
C ASP A 186 -16.45 -23.28 21.21
N GLU A 187 -16.15 -24.32 21.99
CA GLU A 187 -16.78 -24.50 23.32
C GLU A 187 -16.39 -23.37 24.30
N MET A 188 -15.15 -22.88 24.23
CA MET A 188 -14.75 -21.72 25.04
C MET A 188 -15.54 -20.48 24.69
N ILE A 189 -15.75 -20.23 23.38
CA ILE A 189 -16.55 -19.09 22.90
C ILE A 189 -18.00 -19.23 23.34
N GLU A 190 -18.62 -20.38 23.11
CA GLU A 190 -20.01 -20.63 23.53
C GLU A 190 -20.21 -20.38 25.02
N LYS A 191 -19.28 -20.84 25.84
CA LYS A 191 -19.35 -20.64 27.31
C LYS A 191 -19.10 -19.20 27.71
N LEU A 192 -18.19 -18.48 27.02
CA LEU A 192 -17.94 -17.07 27.28
C LEU A 192 -19.17 -16.22 26.92
N ASP A 193 -19.77 -16.49 25.76
CA ASP A 193 -20.96 -15.78 25.28
C ASP A 193 -22.22 -16.12 26.11
N ALA A 194 -22.24 -17.29 26.78
CA ALA A 194 -23.28 -17.69 27.72
C ALA A 194 -23.06 -17.21 29.16
N ASP A 195 -22.01 -16.41 29.43
CA ASP A 195 -21.61 -15.96 30.77
C ASP A 195 -21.31 -17.14 31.75
N GLU A 196 -20.87 -18.27 31.20
CA GLU A 196 -20.35 -19.41 31.93
C GLU A 196 -18.84 -19.29 32.20
N LEU A 197 -18.15 -18.44 31.43
CA LEU A 197 -16.76 -18.01 31.61
C LEU A 197 -16.69 -16.50 31.74
N ASP A 198 -15.77 -16.00 32.54
CA ASP A 198 -15.48 -14.58 32.68
C ASP A 198 -14.31 -14.16 31.77
N ALA A 199 -13.45 -15.12 31.44
CA ALA A 199 -12.30 -14.95 30.57
C ALA A 199 -11.89 -16.29 29.92
N LEU A 200 -10.99 -16.24 28.93
CA LEU A 200 -10.40 -17.43 28.32
C LEU A 200 -8.95 -17.22 27.96
N VAL A 201 -8.19 -18.30 27.79
CA VAL A 201 -6.80 -18.28 27.32
C VAL A 201 -6.75 -18.81 25.90
N ILE A 202 -6.25 -18.01 24.99
CA ILE A 202 -6.01 -18.40 23.59
C ILE A 202 -4.68 -17.81 23.09
N PRO A 203 -4.08 -18.38 22.03
CA PRO A 203 -2.98 -17.75 21.32
C PRO A 203 -3.41 -16.40 20.73
N ALA A 204 -2.50 -15.44 20.68
CA ALA A 204 -2.71 -14.16 20.02
C ALA A 204 -3.15 -14.32 18.55
N LEU A 205 -2.66 -15.37 17.88
CA LEU A 205 -3.07 -15.75 16.52
C LEU A 205 -4.58 -15.96 16.40
N SER A 206 -5.21 -16.55 17.41
CA SER A 206 -6.61 -17.02 17.37
C SER A 206 -7.64 -15.98 17.80
N VAL A 207 -7.21 -14.74 17.93
CA VAL A 207 -8.09 -13.64 18.33
C VAL A 207 -8.93 -13.17 17.13
N ASN A 208 -10.24 -13.23 17.28
CA ASN A 208 -11.22 -12.71 16.32
C ASN A 208 -12.11 -11.66 16.99
N GLY A 209 -12.09 -10.42 16.46
CA GLY A 209 -13.08 -9.39 16.81
C GLY A 209 -12.97 -8.84 18.23
N ASP A 210 -14.02 -8.96 19.05
CA ASP A 210 -14.30 -8.14 20.23
C ASP A 210 -13.63 -8.61 21.54
N PHE A 211 -12.45 -9.24 21.46
CA PHE A 211 -11.71 -9.64 22.65
C PHE A 211 -10.91 -8.51 23.25
N ILE A 212 -10.97 -8.37 24.56
CA ILE A 212 -10.18 -7.45 25.36
C ILE A 212 -9.06 -8.24 26.05
N ALA A 213 -7.81 -7.85 25.79
CA ALA A 213 -6.66 -8.49 26.43
C ALA A 213 -6.52 -8.07 27.88
N ILE A 214 -6.41 -9.05 28.79
CA ILE A 214 -6.19 -8.84 30.22
C ILE A 214 -4.70 -8.93 30.56
N ALA A 215 -4.05 -10.06 30.24
CA ALA A 215 -2.67 -10.30 30.60
C ALA A 215 -1.99 -11.29 29.66
N ASN A 216 -0.72 -11.05 29.37
CA ASN A 216 0.16 -12.04 28.73
C ASN A 216 0.62 -13.05 29.77
N ILE A 217 0.43 -14.35 29.49
CA ILE A 217 0.82 -15.42 30.42
C ILE A 217 2.09 -16.17 29.96
N GLY A 218 2.60 -15.86 28.77
CA GLY A 218 3.80 -16.47 28.25
C GLY A 218 3.74 -16.75 26.75
N ALA A 219 4.76 -17.45 26.27
CA ALA A 219 4.88 -17.88 24.88
C ALA A 219 5.50 -19.28 24.82
N SER A 220 5.28 -19.99 23.71
CA SER A 220 5.89 -21.27 23.43
C SER A 220 6.16 -21.40 21.95
N ASP A 221 7.32 -21.96 21.61
CA ASP A 221 7.55 -22.46 20.26
C ASP A 221 6.69 -23.70 20.04
N CYS A 222 6.01 -23.72 18.91
CA CYS A 222 5.19 -24.83 18.45
C CYS A 222 5.89 -25.53 17.27
N TYR A 223 5.74 -26.81 17.20
CA TYR A 223 6.39 -27.70 16.23
C TYR A 223 5.36 -28.55 15.52
N PHE A 224 5.74 -29.09 14.38
CA PHE A 224 5.03 -30.23 13.82
C PHE A 224 5.37 -31.50 14.62
N GLY A 225 4.37 -32.11 15.20
CA GLY A 225 4.46 -33.43 15.79
C GLY A 225 4.32 -34.50 14.71
N VAL A 226 5.16 -35.52 14.74
CA VAL A 226 5.16 -36.65 13.82
C VAL A 226 5.03 -37.93 14.61
N SER A 227 4.20 -38.88 14.13
CA SER A 227 4.10 -40.20 14.75
C SER A 227 5.44 -40.92 14.72
N LYS A 228 5.86 -41.54 15.83
CA LYS A 228 7.07 -42.35 15.92
C LYS A 228 7.10 -43.53 14.95
N SER A 229 5.93 -43.91 14.43
CA SER A 229 5.81 -44.92 13.38
C SER A 229 6.25 -44.44 11.98
N ARG A 230 6.46 -43.11 11.83
CA ARG A 230 6.75 -42.47 10.53
C ARG A 230 8.05 -41.66 10.52
N PRO A 231 9.19 -42.27 10.84
CA PRO A 231 10.51 -41.60 10.75
C PRO A 231 10.86 -41.13 9.35
N ASP A 232 10.26 -41.75 8.32
CA ASP A 232 10.36 -41.32 6.92
C ASP A 232 9.78 -39.92 6.70
N LEU A 233 8.59 -39.66 7.26
CA LEU A 233 7.95 -38.34 7.16
C LEU A 233 8.71 -37.30 7.94
N LEU A 234 9.22 -37.60 9.13
CA LEU A 234 10.03 -36.68 9.91
C LEU A 234 11.25 -36.19 9.14
N LYS A 235 11.94 -37.09 8.45
CA LYS A 235 13.11 -36.73 7.65
C LYS A 235 12.74 -35.82 6.47
N GLU A 236 11.69 -36.16 5.73
CA GLU A 236 11.20 -35.36 4.59
C GLU A 236 10.70 -34.00 5.06
N LEU A 237 9.94 -33.94 6.17
CA LEU A 237 9.47 -32.71 6.79
C LEU A 237 10.63 -31.78 7.14
N ASN A 238 11.64 -32.31 7.85
CA ASN A 238 12.79 -31.50 8.26
C ASN A 238 13.55 -30.95 7.04
N SER A 239 13.68 -31.73 5.96
CA SER A 239 14.28 -31.23 4.73
C SER A 239 13.46 -30.14 4.06
N ALA A 240 12.13 -30.28 4.06
CA ALA A 240 11.24 -29.22 3.52
C ALA A 240 11.28 -27.94 4.36
N LEU A 241 11.28 -28.06 5.68
CA LEU A 241 11.39 -26.90 6.59
C LEU A 241 12.75 -26.20 6.45
N GLU A 242 13.84 -26.96 6.27
CA GLU A 242 15.16 -26.40 6.00
C GLU A 242 15.18 -25.63 4.67
N GLU A 243 14.58 -26.17 3.61
CA GLU A 243 14.45 -25.49 2.33
C GLU A 243 13.65 -24.19 2.47
N ILE A 244 12.50 -24.21 3.17
CA ILE A 244 11.69 -23.01 3.43
C ILE A 244 12.52 -21.95 4.16
N ASN A 245 13.22 -22.31 5.24
CA ASN A 245 14.01 -21.36 6.02
C ASN A 245 15.22 -20.80 5.26
N ASN A 246 15.80 -21.57 4.34
CA ASN A 246 16.91 -21.11 3.51
C ASN A 246 16.47 -20.21 2.35
N THR A 247 15.26 -20.41 1.82
CA THR A 247 14.75 -19.66 0.66
C THR A 247 13.90 -18.47 1.05
N GLU A 248 13.15 -18.57 2.14
CA GLU A 248 12.24 -17.53 2.62
C GLU A 248 12.52 -17.23 4.09
N THR A 249 13.52 -16.41 4.34
CA THR A 249 13.87 -15.99 5.71
C THR A 249 12.63 -15.46 6.44
N ASP A 250 12.41 -15.97 7.66
CA ASP A 250 11.28 -15.60 8.52
C ASP A 250 9.89 -15.96 7.97
N TYR A 251 9.78 -16.98 7.09
CA TYR A 251 8.48 -17.42 6.54
C TYR A 251 7.43 -17.65 7.62
N SER A 252 7.77 -18.43 8.65
CA SER A 252 6.89 -18.73 9.77
C SER A 252 6.39 -17.47 10.47
N SER A 253 7.30 -16.58 10.86
CA SER A 253 6.95 -15.32 11.55
C SER A 253 6.06 -14.42 10.70
N LYS A 254 6.32 -14.32 9.40
CA LYS A 254 5.50 -13.53 8.46
C LYS A 254 4.11 -14.14 8.28
N LEU A 255 4.05 -15.46 8.15
CA LEU A 255 2.79 -16.18 8.00
C LEU A 255 1.91 -15.99 9.25
N TYR A 256 2.45 -16.23 10.44
CA TYR A 256 1.72 -16.06 11.69
C TYR A 256 1.28 -14.61 11.87
N ALA A 257 2.16 -13.63 11.62
CA ALA A 257 1.82 -12.21 11.70
C ALA A 257 0.71 -11.79 10.73
N SER A 258 0.59 -12.44 9.56
CA SER A 258 -0.46 -12.15 8.58
C SER A 258 -1.86 -12.60 9.05
N TYR A 259 -1.90 -13.61 9.90
CA TYR A 259 -3.12 -14.16 10.49
C TYR A 259 -3.37 -13.66 11.91
N GLU A 260 -2.36 -13.09 12.58
CA GLU A 260 -2.49 -12.60 13.95
C GLU A 260 -3.65 -11.59 14.00
N GLY A 261 -4.75 -12.04 14.62
CA GLY A 261 -5.92 -11.20 14.81
C GLY A 261 -5.54 -10.02 15.70
N LYS A 262 -5.93 -8.83 15.33
CA LYS A 262 -5.86 -7.69 16.25
C LYS A 262 -6.93 -7.93 17.31
N ALA A 263 -6.51 -8.41 18.47
CA ALA A 263 -7.33 -8.25 19.66
C ALA A 263 -7.77 -6.79 19.69
N VAL A 264 -8.99 -6.53 20.09
CA VAL A 264 -9.31 -5.23 20.64
C VAL A 264 -8.45 -5.13 21.90
N ILE A 265 -7.25 -4.59 21.77
CA ILE A 265 -6.47 -4.17 22.91
C ILE A 265 -7.44 -3.34 23.73
N ASN A 266 -7.48 -3.55 25.02
CA ASN A 266 -8.33 -2.72 25.87
C ASN A 266 -7.83 -1.28 25.77
N TYR A 267 -8.37 -0.56 24.83
CA TYR A 267 -8.11 0.86 24.66
C TYR A 267 -8.86 1.70 25.72
N ALA A 268 -9.63 1.06 26.58
CA ALA A 268 -10.20 1.73 27.74
C ALA A 268 -9.07 2.24 28.64
N LEU A 269 -9.28 3.44 29.18
CA LEU A 269 -8.33 4.03 30.12
C LEU A 269 -8.32 3.20 31.41
N ASN A 270 -7.14 2.76 31.81
CA ASN A 270 -6.98 2.07 33.08
C ASN A 270 -7.11 3.02 34.26
N LYS A 271 -7.17 2.46 35.48
CA LYS A 271 -7.35 3.23 36.72
C LYS A 271 -6.31 4.34 36.90
N GLU A 272 -5.05 4.07 36.56
CA GLU A 272 -3.97 5.04 36.75
C GLU A 272 -4.03 6.16 35.71
N GLU A 273 -4.45 5.87 34.47
CA GLU A 273 -4.66 6.85 33.41
C GLU A 273 -5.84 7.77 33.71
N LYS A 274 -6.95 7.20 34.22
CA LYS A 274 -8.11 7.96 34.70
C LYS A 274 -7.72 8.89 35.85
N GLN A 275 -6.99 8.40 36.86
CA GLN A 275 -6.50 9.22 37.98
C GLN A 275 -5.55 10.33 37.52
N TRP A 276 -4.69 10.05 36.54
CA TRP A 276 -3.80 11.06 35.98
C TRP A 276 -4.61 12.15 35.26
N LEU A 277 -5.60 11.78 34.45
CA LEU A 277 -6.50 12.72 33.78
C LEU A 277 -7.30 13.55 34.76
N ASP A 278 -7.86 12.95 35.81
CA ASP A 278 -8.58 13.67 36.86
C ASP A 278 -7.70 14.73 37.53
N ALA A 279 -6.43 14.40 37.79
CA ALA A 279 -5.45 15.32 38.35
C ALA A 279 -5.07 16.46 37.37
N HIS A 280 -5.30 16.28 36.08
CA HIS A 280 -5.02 17.24 35.01
C HIS A 280 -6.32 17.88 34.44
N GLU A 281 -7.42 17.87 35.19
CA GLU A 281 -8.71 18.47 34.78
C GLU A 281 -9.20 17.91 33.42
N ASN A 282 -9.01 16.61 33.21
CA ASN A 282 -9.34 15.89 31.96
C ASN A 282 -8.71 16.53 30.69
N THR A 283 -7.52 17.12 30.84
CA THR A 283 -6.83 17.85 29.79
C THR A 283 -5.41 17.34 29.59
N ILE A 284 -5.00 17.13 28.32
CA ILE A 284 -3.60 16.89 27.94
C ILE A 284 -3.10 18.12 27.19
N ARG A 285 -2.02 18.74 27.69
CA ARG A 285 -1.38 19.89 27.06
C ARG A 285 -0.27 19.40 26.14
N VAL A 286 -0.42 19.65 24.84
CA VAL A 286 0.46 19.11 23.80
C VAL A 286 1.28 20.21 23.14
N GLY A 287 2.60 20.14 23.26
CA GLY A 287 3.53 21.01 22.55
C GLY A 287 3.78 20.54 21.12
N TYR A 288 3.81 21.47 20.16
CA TYR A 288 4.10 21.15 18.76
C TYR A 288 4.84 22.27 18.04
N LEU A 289 5.56 21.93 16.96
CA LEU A 289 6.20 22.92 16.09
C LEU A 289 5.17 23.53 15.13
N LYS A 290 4.98 24.86 15.20
CA LYS A 290 3.91 25.56 14.47
C LYS A 290 4.05 25.58 12.95
N ASP A 291 5.27 25.41 12.42
CA ASP A 291 5.59 25.54 10.98
C ASP A 291 6.25 24.26 10.42
N ASN A 292 5.70 23.11 10.73
CA ASN A 292 6.29 21.82 10.34
C ASN A 292 5.32 20.90 9.56
N LEU A 293 4.54 21.49 8.66
CA LEU A 293 3.68 20.69 7.76
C LEU A 293 4.53 19.77 6.86
N PRO A 294 4.04 18.58 6.51
CA PRO A 294 2.70 18.01 6.78
C PRO A 294 2.51 17.38 8.17
N PHE A 295 3.53 17.39 9.03
CA PHE A 295 3.51 16.70 10.32
C PHE A 295 2.67 17.42 11.36
N CYS A 296 2.94 18.69 11.55
CA CYS A 296 2.17 19.57 12.41
C CYS A 296 2.32 21.03 11.94
N GLY A 297 1.28 21.82 12.19
CA GLY A 297 1.24 23.24 11.85
C GLY A 297 0.06 23.90 12.51
N GLU A 298 -0.09 25.21 12.28
CA GLU A 298 -1.20 25.99 12.79
C GLU A 298 -2.00 26.57 11.64
N GLU A 299 -3.30 26.36 11.64
CA GLU A 299 -4.24 26.99 10.71
C GLU A 299 -5.44 27.50 11.48
N ASN A 300 -5.70 28.80 11.36
CA ASN A 300 -6.79 29.50 12.08
C ASN A 300 -6.75 29.28 13.62
N GLY A 301 -5.56 29.23 14.21
CA GLY A 301 -5.36 29.01 15.64
C GLY A 301 -5.59 27.56 16.11
N LYS A 302 -5.67 26.61 15.18
CA LYS A 302 -5.82 25.18 15.48
C LYS A 302 -4.63 24.40 14.96
N LEU A 303 -4.25 23.37 15.73
CA LEU A 303 -3.25 22.40 15.30
C LEU A 303 -3.79 21.60 14.11
N THR A 304 -2.99 21.52 13.07
CA THR A 304 -3.26 20.79 11.82
C THR A 304 -2.15 19.80 11.51
N GLY A 305 -2.27 19.10 10.39
CA GLY A 305 -1.33 18.07 9.97
C GLY A 305 -1.63 16.70 10.57
N ILE A 306 -0.69 15.76 10.40
CA ILE A 306 -0.85 14.36 10.86
C ILE A 306 -1.06 14.33 12.37
N LEU A 307 -0.25 15.08 13.13
CA LEU A 307 -0.37 15.16 14.59
C LEU A 307 -1.75 15.69 15.02
N GLY A 308 -2.27 16.72 14.34
CA GLY A 308 -3.62 17.24 14.61
C GLY A 308 -4.69 16.17 14.48
N THR A 309 -4.63 15.35 13.43
CA THR A 309 -5.57 14.26 13.19
C THR A 309 -5.49 13.17 14.27
N VAL A 310 -4.26 12.81 14.70
CA VAL A 310 -4.04 11.86 15.80
C VAL A 310 -4.69 12.37 17.08
N LEU A 311 -4.39 13.60 17.46
CA LEU A 311 -4.89 14.19 18.70
C LEU A 311 -6.40 14.42 18.69
N ASP A 312 -6.99 14.75 17.55
CA ASP A 312 -8.45 14.81 17.39
C ASP A 312 -9.10 13.45 17.62
N THR A 313 -8.42 12.37 17.23
CA THR A 313 -8.90 11.00 17.48
C THR A 313 -8.82 10.66 18.97
N VAL A 314 -7.71 10.99 19.64
CA VAL A 314 -7.55 10.84 21.10
C VAL A 314 -8.65 11.59 21.85
N GLN A 315 -8.87 12.86 21.49
CA GLN A 315 -9.86 13.71 22.13
C GLN A 315 -11.28 13.14 22.02
N ARG A 316 -11.66 12.73 20.81
CA ARG A 316 -13.01 12.16 20.57
C ARG A 316 -13.22 10.83 21.26
N LYS A 317 -12.19 9.97 21.28
CA LYS A 317 -12.31 8.63 21.83
C LYS A 317 -12.46 8.62 23.34
N TYR A 318 -11.65 9.41 24.04
CA TYR A 318 -11.62 9.42 25.51
C TYR A 318 -12.42 10.57 26.11
N GLU A 319 -13.10 11.36 25.27
CA GLU A 319 -13.89 12.54 25.70
C GLU A 319 -13.07 13.51 26.58
N ILE A 320 -11.76 13.62 26.26
CA ILE A 320 -10.82 14.50 26.95
C ILE A 320 -10.57 15.79 26.18
N THR A 321 -9.99 16.78 26.81
CA THR A 321 -9.57 18.03 26.17
C THR A 321 -8.11 17.93 25.77
N ILE A 322 -7.80 18.22 24.48
CA ILE A 322 -6.44 18.44 24.02
C ILE A 322 -6.20 19.95 23.91
N LYS A 323 -5.24 20.45 24.69
CA LYS A 323 -4.80 21.83 24.62
C LYS A 323 -3.48 21.92 23.86
N ALA A 324 -3.54 22.25 22.59
CA ALA A 324 -2.36 22.42 21.75
C ALA A 324 -1.63 23.72 22.08
N VAL A 325 -0.30 23.64 22.24
CA VAL A 325 0.58 24.75 22.58
C VAL A 325 1.65 24.88 21.48
N PRO A 326 1.60 25.92 20.65
CA PRO A 326 2.57 26.13 19.59
C PRO A 326 3.94 26.52 20.18
N CYS A 327 4.99 25.91 19.65
CA CYS A 327 6.38 26.22 19.94
C CYS A 327 7.10 26.56 18.62
N SER A 328 8.06 27.48 18.68
CA SER A 328 8.83 27.89 17.50
C SER A 328 10.00 26.94 17.23
N THR A 329 10.59 26.36 18.26
CA THR A 329 11.75 25.48 18.16
C THR A 329 11.60 24.23 19.05
N GLY A 330 12.40 23.20 18.77
CA GLY A 330 12.49 22.02 19.63
C GLY A 330 13.02 22.33 21.04
N VAL A 331 13.88 23.33 21.16
CA VAL A 331 14.41 23.80 22.46
C VAL A 331 13.29 24.40 23.30
N GLU A 332 12.49 25.32 22.73
CA GLU A 332 11.32 25.89 23.40
C GLU A 332 10.33 24.82 23.83
N MET A 333 10.12 23.83 22.98
CA MET A 333 9.23 22.71 23.26
C MET A 333 9.73 21.86 24.45
N ASN A 334 11.03 21.59 24.52
CA ASN A 334 11.63 20.88 25.65
C ASN A 334 11.59 21.71 26.93
N GLU A 335 11.87 23.01 26.89
CA GLU A 335 11.76 23.90 28.06
C GLU A 335 10.32 23.96 28.57
N ALA A 336 9.33 24.04 27.69
CA ALA A 336 7.92 24.01 28.05
C ALA A 336 7.53 22.69 28.72
N LEU A 337 8.10 21.56 28.27
CA LEU A 337 7.88 20.25 28.87
C LEU A 337 8.52 20.16 30.28
N GLN A 338 9.79 20.56 30.42
CA GLN A 338 10.51 20.52 31.69
C GLN A 338 9.92 21.46 32.74
N SER A 339 9.36 22.59 32.32
CA SER A 339 8.65 23.52 33.21
C SER A 339 7.23 23.12 33.55
N GLY A 340 6.71 22.04 33.00
CA GLY A 340 5.33 21.58 33.20
C GLY A 340 4.27 22.46 32.54
N LYS A 341 4.65 23.30 31.58
CA LYS A 341 3.73 24.08 30.76
C LYS A 341 2.95 23.20 29.78
N ILE A 342 3.55 22.11 29.32
CA ILE A 342 2.97 21.06 28.50
C ILE A 342 3.23 19.70 29.13
N ASP A 343 2.41 18.69 28.79
CA ASP A 343 2.49 17.35 29.34
C ASP A 343 3.22 16.38 28.41
N ILE A 344 3.11 16.62 27.11
CA ILE A 344 3.73 15.83 26.05
C ILE A 344 4.00 16.71 24.84
N ALA A 345 4.97 16.36 24.03
CA ALA A 345 5.39 17.16 22.88
C ALA A 345 5.73 16.29 21.67
N GLY A 346 5.65 16.86 20.47
CA GLY A 346 6.03 16.19 19.23
C GLY A 346 5.53 16.87 17.96
N PRO A 347 5.80 16.28 16.78
CA PRO A 347 6.50 15.01 16.61
C PRO A 347 8.01 15.11 16.80
N ILE A 348 8.65 14.00 17.15
CA ILE A 348 10.10 13.85 17.25
C ILE A 348 10.53 12.52 16.61
N ILE A 349 11.76 12.47 16.12
CA ILE A 349 12.36 11.20 15.66
C ILE A 349 12.54 10.27 16.88
N ARG A 350 11.98 9.06 16.80
CA ARG A 350 12.11 8.04 17.84
C ARG A 350 13.51 7.41 17.78
N ASP A 351 14.35 7.84 18.68
CA ASP A 351 15.68 7.30 18.87
C ASP A 351 15.97 7.09 20.35
N PHE A 352 16.31 5.86 20.72
CA PHE A 352 16.58 5.50 22.12
C PHE A 352 17.79 6.21 22.70
N TYR A 353 18.77 6.60 21.88
CA TYR A 353 19.88 7.41 22.33
C TYR A 353 19.40 8.82 22.75
N THR A 354 18.55 9.43 21.94
CA THR A 354 17.90 10.71 22.27
C THR A 354 17.06 10.59 23.55
N GLN A 355 16.31 9.49 23.70
CA GLN A 355 15.55 9.20 24.93
C GLN A 355 16.47 9.18 26.17
N GLU A 356 17.62 8.52 26.08
CA GLU A 356 18.58 8.43 27.16
C GLU A 356 19.21 9.78 27.48
N GLN A 357 19.68 10.52 26.46
CA GLN A 357 20.34 11.81 26.62
C GLN A 357 19.44 12.87 27.23
N PHE A 358 18.17 12.91 26.84
CA PHE A 358 17.21 13.91 27.34
C PHE A 358 16.35 13.42 28.50
N GLN A 359 16.53 12.18 28.93
CA GLN A 359 15.76 11.55 30.04
C GLN A 359 14.25 11.67 29.81
N VAL A 360 13.81 11.49 28.57
CA VAL A 360 12.40 11.52 28.17
C VAL A 360 11.86 10.12 27.91
N ILE A 361 10.54 10.01 27.82
CA ILE A 361 9.82 8.80 27.40
C ILE A 361 9.23 9.07 26.02
N LEU A 362 9.42 8.14 25.07
CA LEU A 362 8.86 8.22 23.73
C LEU A 362 7.54 7.46 23.68
N THR A 363 6.59 7.96 22.88
CA THR A 363 5.39 7.19 22.50
C THR A 363 5.76 6.11 21.49
N ASP A 364 4.79 5.28 21.14
CA ASP A 364 4.89 4.41 19.98
C ASP A 364 4.95 5.22 18.70
N GLU A 365 5.30 4.55 17.60
CA GLU A 365 5.37 5.17 16.29
C GLU A 365 4.00 5.70 15.86
N ILE A 366 3.97 6.96 15.44
CA ILE A 366 2.80 7.57 14.80
C ILE A 366 2.86 7.37 13.29
N PHE A 367 4.04 7.58 12.70
CA PHE A 367 4.34 7.38 11.28
C PHE A 367 5.85 7.36 11.05
N ASP A 368 6.26 6.82 9.92
CA ASP A 368 7.65 6.80 9.49
C ASP A 368 7.95 7.84 8.41
N ILE A 369 9.21 8.26 8.34
CA ILE A 369 9.71 9.16 7.31
C ILE A 369 11.01 8.62 6.72
N THR A 370 11.24 8.92 5.45
CA THR A 370 12.53 8.68 4.79
C THR A 370 13.31 10.00 4.75
N PRO A 371 14.52 10.08 5.34
CA PRO A 371 15.37 11.23 5.20
C PRO A 371 15.89 11.33 3.76
N VAL A 372 15.92 12.54 3.24
CA VAL A 372 16.44 12.84 1.90
C VAL A 372 17.53 13.88 2.02
N VAL A 373 18.68 13.55 1.50
CA VAL A 373 19.82 14.46 1.38
C VAL A 373 19.70 15.22 0.06
N ILE A 374 19.72 16.54 0.13
CA ILE A 374 19.72 17.43 -1.03
C ILE A 374 21.13 17.99 -1.18
N TYR A 375 21.73 17.81 -2.35
CA TYR A 375 23.10 18.17 -2.63
C TYR A 375 23.28 18.70 -4.06
N LYS A 376 24.43 19.30 -4.35
CA LYS A 376 24.77 19.77 -5.68
C LYS A 376 25.72 18.77 -6.35
N GLY A 377 25.37 18.34 -7.57
CA GLY A 377 26.19 17.41 -8.36
C GLY A 377 25.42 16.17 -8.82
N ASN A 378 26.10 15.25 -9.50
CA ASN A 378 25.49 14.07 -10.11
C ASN A 378 25.63 12.81 -9.24
N GLU A 379 26.54 12.79 -8.28
CA GLU A 379 26.78 11.62 -7.44
C GLU A 379 26.80 12.01 -5.96
N TYR A 380 26.10 11.22 -5.14
CA TYR A 380 26.15 11.32 -3.69
C TYR A 380 27.31 10.47 -3.15
N SER A 381 28.31 11.12 -2.57
CA SER A 381 29.52 10.44 -2.09
C SER A 381 29.36 9.69 -0.77
N GLY A 382 28.19 9.79 -0.12
CA GLY A 382 27.94 9.21 1.20
C GLY A 382 28.65 9.95 2.36
N SER A 383 29.62 10.84 2.09
CA SER A 383 30.32 11.65 3.07
C SER A 383 30.02 13.12 2.83
N LEU A 384 29.52 13.79 3.85
CA LEU A 384 29.16 15.22 3.82
C LEU A 384 30.08 15.99 4.76
N SER A 385 30.74 17.04 4.24
CA SER A 385 31.63 17.90 5.03
C SER A 385 30.89 18.99 5.80
N THR A 386 29.81 19.51 5.21
CA THR A 386 29.01 20.60 5.79
C THR A 386 27.54 20.40 5.46
N ILE A 387 26.67 20.62 6.45
CA ILE A 387 25.21 20.44 6.27
C ILE A 387 24.50 21.70 6.77
N ALA A 388 23.59 22.20 5.92
CA ALA A 388 22.67 23.28 6.29
C ALA A 388 21.44 22.73 7.00
N THR A 389 20.98 23.38 8.07
CA THR A 389 19.78 23.02 8.82
C THR A 389 19.10 24.25 9.40
N THR A 390 17.85 24.09 9.85
CA THR A 390 17.10 25.12 10.57
C THR A 390 16.69 24.59 11.95
N GLU A 391 16.50 25.48 12.94
CA GLU A 391 16.02 25.07 14.26
C GLU A 391 14.55 24.65 14.27
N THR A 392 13.78 25.06 13.28
CA THR A 392 12.35 24.75 13.13
C THR A 392 12.10 23.42 12.43
N SER A 393 13.14 22.80 11.85
CA SER A 393 13.03 21.52 11.15
C SER A 393 13.05 20.33 12.11
N LEU A 394 12.40 19.21 11.72
CA LEU A 394 12.62 17.91 12.35
C LEU A 394 14.09 17.49 12.30
N TYR A 395 14.79 17.85 11.23
CA TYR A 395 16.24 17.68 11.09
C TYR A 395 16.96 18.93 11.59
N SER A 396 16.73 19.28 12.86
CA SER A 396 17.51 20.34 13.53
C SER A 396 18.99 19.97 13.64
N GLY A 397 19.83 20.92 13.99
CA GLY A 397 21.26 20.71 14.11
C GLY A 397 21.66 19.53 14.96
N LEU A 398 20.94 19.28 16.05
CA LEU A 398 21.18 18.13 16.93
C LEU A 398 20.92 16.79 16.21
N ILE A 399 19.79 16.65 15.55
CA ILE A 399 19.45 15.40 14.83
C ILE A 399 20.41 15.16 13.67
N VAL A 400 20.74 16.21 12.92
CA VAL A 400 21.70 16.13 11.81
C VAL A 400 23.10 15.73 12.31
N SER A 401 23.52 16.20 13.48
CA SER A 401 24.80 15.81 14.07
C SER A 401 24.88 14.33 14.45
N PHE A 402 23.75 13.71 14.80
CA PHE A 402 23.68 12.26 15.02
C PHE A 402 23.73 11.46 13.72
N LEU A 403 23.08 11.96 12.68
CA LEU A 403 23.08 11.29 11.37
C LEU A 403 24.40 11.42 10.64
N PHE A 404 25.09 12.54 10.84
CA PHE A 404 26.34 12.90 10.16
C PHE A 404 27.36 13.46 11.16
N PRO A 405 27.96 12.61 12.01
CA PRO A 405 28.82 13.06 13.12
C PRO A 405 30.10 13.78 12.67
N ASP A 406 30.55 13.54 11.44
CA ASP A 406 31.75 14.14 10.87
C ASP A 406 31.47 15.45 10.12
N ALA A 407 30.19 15.85 9.98
CA ALA A 407 29.82 17.04 9.24
C ALA A 407 29.78 18.31 10.12
N GLU A 408 30.28 19.43 9.60
CA GLU A 408 30.06 20.75 10.19
C GLU A 408 28.60 21.19 9.95
N ILE A 409 27.88 21.50 11.01
CA ILE A 409 26.50 21.97 10.93
C ILE A 409 26.44 23.48 10.82
N LYS A 410 25.78 24.01 9.79
CA LYS A 410 25.50 25.43 9.61
C LYS A 410 24.01 25.71 9.72
N GLN A 411 23.65 26.58 10.66
CA GLN A 411 22.25 26.96 10.87
C GLN A 411 21.87 28.14 9.99
N TYR A 412 20.64 28.08 9.48
CA TYR A 412 19.98 29.10 8.70
C TYR A 412 18.57 29.34 9.25
N ASP A 413 17.98 30.48 8.95
CA ASP A 413 16.67 30.84 9.48
C ASP A 413 15.53 30.07 8.78
N THR A 414 15.69 29.79 7.48
CA THR A 414 14.67 29.15 6.66
C THR A 414 15.20 27.94 5.86
N GLN A 415 14.32 27.05 5.50
CA GLN A 415 14.65 25.91 4.61
C GLN A 415 15.08 26.39 3.21
N GLU A 416 14.53 27.52 2.75
CA GLU A 416 14.89 28.10 1.46
C GLU A 416 16.33 28.60 1.47
N GLU A 417 16.78 29.27 2.54
CA GLU A 417 18.18 29.66 2.72
C GLU A 417 19.12 28.45 2.78
N CYS A 418 18.67 27.32 3.37
CA CYS A 418 19.44 26.08 3.32
C CYS A 418 19.62 25.59 1.87
N LEU A 419 18.57 25.62 1.05
CA LEU A 419 18.64 25.23 -0.36
C LEU A 419 19.52 26.17 -1.18
N GLU A 420 19.42 27.48 -0.96
CA GLU A 420 20.29 28.49 -1.59
C GLU A 420 21.75 28.25 -1.23
N ALA A 421 22.04 27.95 0.04
CA ALA A 421 23.39 27.68 0.48
C ALA A 421 24.01 26.43 -0.18
N VAL A 422 23.16 25.39 -0.43
CA VAL A 422 23.56 24.20 -1.20
C VAL A 422 23.76 24.54 -2.68
N ALA A 423 22.83 25.29 -3.28
CA ALA A 423 22.91 25.69 -4.68
C ALA A 423 24.14 26.56 -4.96
N ASP A 424 24.49 27.47 -4.03
CA ASP A 424 25.66 28.33 -4.09
C ASP A 424 26.98 27.58 -3.77
N GLY A 425 26.91 26.35 -3.24
CA GLY A 425 28.05 25.56 -2.82
C GLY A 425 28.70 26.07 -1.51
N LYS A 426 27.98 26.83 -0.69
CA LYS A 426 28.39 27.28 0.65
C LYS A 426 28.39 26.15 1.68
N VAL A 427 27.55 25.15 1.46
CA VAL A 427 27.45 23.90 2.22
C VAL A 427 27.33 22.72 1.24
N ALA A 428 27.68 21.53 1.69
CA ALA A 428 27.64 20.34 0.85
C ALA A 428 26.21 19.82 0.64
N ALA A 429 25.36 19.90 1.68
CA ALA A 429 24.01 19.36 1.61
C ALA A 429 23.06 20.01 2.64
N THR A 430 21.78 19.71 2.50
CA THR A 430 20.76 19.83 3.55
C THR A 430 19.93 18.54 3.61
N VAL A 431 19.28 18.27 4.75
CA VAL A 431 18.47 17.05 4.95
C VAL A 431 17.04 17.45 5.23
N ILE A 432 16.11 16.79 4.52
CA ILE A 432 14.67 17.00 4.68
C ILE A 432 13.93 15.65 4.73
N PRO A 433 12.71 15.61 5.26
CA PRO A 433 11.83 14.45 5.08
C PRO A 433 11.38 14.31 3.62
N SER A 434 11.26 13.08 3.13
CA SER A 434 10.78 12.79 1.77
C SER A 434 9.42 13.44 1.44
N SER A 435 8.54 13.53 2.42
CA SER A 435 7.22 14.19 2.28
C SER A 435 7.29 15.70 1.95
N LYS A 436 8.42 16.36 2.20
CA LYS A 436 8.63 17.77 1.85
C LYS A 436 9.19 17.98 0.45
N ILE A 437 9.66 16.95 -0.25
CA ILE A 437 10.26 17.06 -1.59
C ILE A 437 9.27 17.71 -2.57
N ASN A 438 8.00 17.31 -2.53
CA ASN A 438 6.99 17.83 -3.45
C ASN A 438 6.73 19.34 -3.28
N ILE A 439 6.78 19.82 -2.04
CA ILE A 439 6.62 21.24 -1.74
C ILE A 439 7.83 22.03 -2.27
N LEU A 440 9.02 21.44 -2.18
CA LEU A 440 10.26 22.09 -2.61
C LEU A 440 10.46 22.03 -4.13
N ASN A 441 9.87 21.05 -4.83
CA ASN A 441 9.93 20.96 -6.29
C ASN A 441 9.30 22.17 -7.01
N GLU A 442 8.55 22.99 -6.32
CA GLU A 442 8.02 24.27 -6.83
C GLU A 442 9.08 25.39 -6.86
N SER A 443 10.17 25.24 -6.08
CA SER A 443 11.25 26.22 -6.08
C SER A 443 12.13 26.08 -7.32
N PRO A 444 12.46 27.18 -8.02
CA PRO A 444 13.41 27.17 -9.13
C PRO A 444 14.82 26.64 -8.74
N LEU A 445 15.18 26.76 -7.45
CA LEU A 445 16.48 26.34 -6.89
C LEU A 445 16.66 24.81 -6.97
N THR A 446 15.58 24.04 -6.82
CA THR A 446 15.64 22.57 -6.81
C THR A 446 16.00 21.98 -8.17
N LYS A 447 15.78 22.73 -9.28
CA LYS A 447 16.14 22.27 -10.64
C LYS A 447 17.65 22.05 -10.83
N SER A 448 18.47 22.65 -9.97
CA SER A 448 19.93 22.54 -10.03
C SER A 448 20.52 21.60 -8.97
N LEU A 449 19.67 21.00 -8.15
CA LEU A 449 20.04 20.15 -7.03
C LEU A 449 19.64 18.69 -7.27
N SER A 450 20.38 17.79 -6.65
CA SER A 450 20.14 16.35 -6.68
C SER A 450 19.63 15.86 -5.32
N PHE A 451 18.92 14.73 -5.33
CA PHE A 451 18.26 14.14 -4.18
C PHE A 451 18.76 12.71 -3.97
N ALA A 452 19.12 12.35 -2.75
CA ALA A 452 19.47 10.99 -2.38
C ALA A 452 18.65 10.57 -1.15
N GLU A 453 17.83 9.53 -1.28
CA GLU A 453 17.13 8.94 -0.15
C GLU A 453 18.10 8.13 0.70
N MET A 454 18.00 8.28 2.03
CA MET A 454 18.73 7.43 2.95
C MET A 454 18.05 6.07 3.09
N ALA A 455 18.85 5.01 3.18
CA ALA A 455 18.34 3.64 3.25
C ALA A 455 17.51 3.34 4.51
N LYS A 456 17.77 4.05 5.60
CA LYS A 456 17.10 3.82 6.88
C LYS A 456 15.95 4.81 7.07
N ARG A 457 14.71 4.28 7.11
CA ARG A 457 13.54 5.03 7.57
C ARG A 457 13.69 5.42 9.03
N GLN A 458 13.03 6.49 9.41
CA GLN A 458 12.99 6.99 10.77
C GLN A 458 11.55 7.07 11.25
N GLU A 459 11.30 6.47 12.39
CA GLU A 459 10.01 6.50 13.06
C GLU A 459 9.81 7.84 13.77
N LEU A 460 8.63 8.41 13.69
CA LEU A 460 8.24 9.60 14.43
C LEU A 460 7.21 9.27 15.51
N GLY A 461 7.40 9.83 16.67
CA GLY A 461 6.51 9.75 17.81
C GLY A 461 6.44 11.07 18.58
N MET A 462 5.96 11.00 19.81
CA MET A 462 5.97 12.10 20.75
C MET A 462 6.86 11.78 21.95
N PHE A 463 7.18 12.77 22.76
CA PHE A 463 8.01 12.59 23.94
C PHE A 463 7.42 13.31 25.16
N THR A 464 7.65 12.74 26.32
CA THR A 464 7.18 13.26 27.60
C THR A 464 8.19 13.00 28.72
N THR A 465 7.96 13.58 29.90
CA THR A 465 8.72 13.28 31.10
C THR A 465 8.24 11.98 31.77
N ARG A 466 9.06 11.42 32.66
CA ARG A 466 8.67 10.24 33.46
C ARG A 466 7.42 10.49 34.31
N GLU A 467 7.23 11.71 34.81
CA GLU A 467 6.07 12.10 35.61
C GLU A 467 4.78 12.06 34.79
N ASN A 468 4.84 12.48 33.51
CA ASN A 468 3.71 12.52 32.60
C ASN A 468 3.62 11.27 31.69
N ARG A 469 4.28 10.15 32.06
CA ARG A 469 4.27 8.93 31.24
C ARG A 469 2.86 8.43 30.86
N ARG A 470 1.85 8.77 31.68
CA ARG A 470 0.46 8.37 31.42
C ARG A 470 -0.13 9.09 30.20
N ALA A 471 0.31 10.31 29.90
CA ALA A 471 -0.04 10.96 28.65
C ALA A 471 0.43 10.14 27.45
N ALA A 472 1.66 9.60 27.49
CA ALA A 472 2.17 8.74 26.43
C ALA A 472 1.37 7.44 26.30
N THR A 473 1.03 6.77 27.41
CA THR A 473 0.25 5.52 27.35
C THR A 473 -1.17 5.73 26.79
N ILE A 474 -1.81 6.84 27.14
CA ILE A 474 -3.12 7.22 26.59
C ILE A 474 -3.04 7.44 25.08
N ILE A 475 -2.01 8.16 24.62
CA ILE A 475 -1.79 8.43 23.21
C ILE A 475 -1.44 7.16 22.44
N ASN A 476 -0.59 6.28 23.00
CA ASN A 476 -0.25 4.99 22.38
C ASN A 476 -1.48 4.13 22.13
N LYS A 477 -2.36 4.00 23.09
CA LYS A 477 -3.63 3.28 22.93
C LYS A 477 -4.49 3.83 21.78
N ALA A 478 -4.52 5.15 21.63
CA ALA A 478 -5.26 5.78 20.54
C ALA A 478 -4.58 5.59 19.17
N ILE A 479 -3.26 5.68 19.11
CA ILE A 479 -2.46 5.43 17.90
C ILE A 479 -2.70 4.00 17.42
N GLU A 480 -2.54 3.02 18.30
CA GLU A 480 -2.67 1.61 17.95
C GLU A 480 -4.07 1.28 17.43
N GLN A 481 -5.11 1.78 18.07
CA GLN A 481 -6.49 1.62 17.60
C GLN A 481 -6.76 2.32 16.27
N SER A 482 -6.07 3.43 16.01
CA SER A 482 -6.32 4.28 14.84
C SER A 482 -5.35 4.00 13.69
N SER A 483 -4.49 2.99 13.78
CA SER A 483 -3.42 2.73 12.82
C SER A 483 -3.90 2.68 11.37
N ASN A 484 -5.06 2.07 11.09
CA ASN A 484 -5.63 2.03 9.74
C ASN A 484 -6.08 3.41 9.23
N VAL A 485 -6.64 4.25 10.12
CA VAL A 485 -7.06 5.62 9.79
C VAL A 485 -5.84 6.50 9.58
N LEU A 486 -4.82 6.35 10.43
CA LEU A 486 -3.57 7.11 10.36
C LEU A 486 -2.80 6.80 9.08
N ASN A 487 -2.68 5.53 8.70
CA ASN A 487 -2.09 5.14 7.42
C ASN A 487 -2.82 5.79 6.23
N GLY A 488 -4.15 5.83 6.27
CA GLY A 488 -4.95 6.54 5.26
C GLY A 488 -4.69 8.04 5.22
N VAL A 489 -4.54 8.69 6.38
CA VAL A 489 -4.24 10.13 6.49
C VAL A 489 -2.83 10.45 6.02
N VAL A 490 -1.84 9.64 6.40
CA VAL A 490 -0.45 9.78 5.95
C VAL A 490 -0.37 9.64 4.43
N LEU A 491 -1.02 8.63 3.87
CA LEU A 491 -1.10 8.43 2.41
C LEU A 491 -1.82 9.59 1.73
N ALA A 492 -2.93 10.07 2.28
CA ALA A 492 -3.68 11.19 1.72
C ALA A 492 -2.89 12.49 1.77
N GLN A 493 -2.17 12.77 2.85
CA GLN A 493 -1.33 13.98 2.96
C GLN A 493 -0.07 13.90 2.09
N ASN A 494 0.47 12.72 1.87
CA ASN A 494 1.55 12.51 0.89
C ASN A 494 1.04 12.62 -0.56
N SER A 495 -0.24 12.33 -0.81
CA SER A 495 -0.88 12.43 -2.14
C SER A 495 -1.52 13.80 -2.43
N VAL A 496 -1.85 14.61 -1.42
CA VAL A 496 -2.40 15.98 -1.59
C VAL A 496 -1.38 16.94 -2.22
N SER A 497 -0.13 16.51 -2.34
CA SER A 497 0.85 17.19 -3.20
C SER A 497 0.76 16.79 -4.69
N GLU A 498 -0.36 16.25 -5.17
CA GLU A 498 -0.63 16.31 -6.59
C GLU A 498 -0.75 17.78 -6.99
N LYS A 499 0.37 18.32 -7.48
CA LYS A 499 0.45 19.62 -8.12
C LYS A 499 -0.78 19.78 -9.00
N LYS A 500 -1.67 20.70 -8.68
CA LYS A 500 -2.65 21.16 -9.67
C LYS A 500 -1.85 21.71 -10.83
N MET A 501 -1.65 20.90 -11.87
CA MET A 501 -0.94 21.32 -13.06
C MET A 501 -1.62 22.58 -13.58
N THR A 502 -0.92 23.69 -13.48
CA THR A 502 -1.41 24.94 -14.06
C THR A 502 -1.31 24.86 -15.58
N LEU A 503 -2.11 25.64 -16.27
CA LEU A 503 -2.04 25.69 -17.76
C LEU A 503 -0.61 26.02 -18.24
N GLN A 504 0.15 26.78 -17.46
CA GLN A 504 1.56 27.09 -17.72
C GLN A 504 2.48 25.87 -17.61
N ASP A 505 2.25 25.00 -16.62
CA ASP A 505 3.05 23.77 -16.44
C ASP A 505 2.80 22.80 -17.60
N VAL A 506 1.54 22.64 -18.00
CA VAL A 506 1.17 21.82 -19.16
C VAL A 506 1.80 22.38 -20.44
N LEU A 507 1.76 23.69 -20.65
CA LEU A 507 2.37 24.33 -21.80
C LEU A 507 3.91 24.20 -21.81
N ALA A 508 4.55 24.26 -20.65
CA ALA A 508 6.00 24.09 -20.53
C ALA A 508 6.44 22.65 -20.79
N GLU A 509 5.74 21.68 -20.21
CA GLU A 509 6.04 20.25 -20.37
C GLU A 509 5.78 19.75 -21.79
N TYR A 510 4.70 20.22 -22.42
CA TYR A 510 4.30 19.82 -23.78
C TYR A 510 4.65 20.86 -24.85
N ALA A 511 5.48 21.88 -24.55
CA ALA A 511 5.86 22.92 -25.48
C ALA A 511 6.40 22.35 -26.80
N GLY A 512 7.24 21.35 -26.75
CA GLY A 512 7.77 20.66 -27.93
C GLY A 512 6.69 19.99 -28.77
N LEU A 513 5.74 19.30 -28.11
CA LEU A 513 4.61 18.66 -28.79
C LEU A 513 3.64 19.69 -29.37
N ALA A 514 3.37 20.78 -28.67
CA ALA A 514 2.52 21.87 -29.13
C ALA A 514 3.09 22.55 -30.39
N ILE A 515 4.41 22.73 -30.44
CA ILE A 515 5.11 23.24 -31.63
C ILE A 515 4.94 22.27 -32.81
N VAL A 516 5.17 20.98 -32.62
CA VAL A 516 5.01 19.97 -33.69
C VAL A 516 3.57 19.92 -34.19
N VAL A 517 2.58 19.92 -33.30
CA VAL A 517 1.16 19.94 -33.67
C VAL A 517 0.82 21.21 -34.44
N SER A 518 1.34 22.36 -34.02
CA SER A 518 1.16 23.62 -34.73
C SER A 518 1.72 23.57 -36.14
N PHE A 519 2.92 23.04 -36.33
CA PHE A 519 3.51 22.84 -37.67
C PHE A 519 2.68 21.91 -38.56
N VAL A 520 2.15 20.81 -37.98
CA VAL A 520 1.28 19.90 -38.75
C VAL A 520 -0.01 20.60 -39.15
N ILE A 521 -0.62 21.37 -38.26
CA ILE A 521 -1.84 22.15 -38.61
C ILE A 521 -1.56 23.16 -39.71
N ILE A 522 -0.46 23.92 -39.60
CA ILE A 522 -0.05 24.90 -40.66
C ILE A 522 0.20 24.17 -41.96
N PHE A 523 0.88 23.05 -41.95
CA PHE A 523 1.13 22.26 -43.17
C PHE A 523 -0.17 21.78 -43.81
N VAL A 524 -1.11 21.27 -43.03
CA VAL A 524 -2.43 20.84 -43.53
C VAL A 524 -3.21 22.02 -44.12
N LEU A 525 -3.19 23.17 -43.47
CA LEU A 525 -3.84 24.39 -43.99
C LEU A 525 -3.21 24.86 -45.32
N LEU A 526 -1.88 24.90 -45.40
CA LEU A 526 -1.17 25.23 -46.63
C LEU A 526 -1.47 24.23 -47.75
N PHE A 527 -1.52 22.93 -47.42
CA PHE A 527 -1.89 21.90 -48.38
C PHE A 527 -3.33 22.06 -48.89
N LEU A 528 -4.27 22.39 -48.01
CA LEU A 528 -5.66 22.68 -48.38
C LEU A 528 -5.75 23.91 -49.30
N VAL A 529 -5.06 25.01 -48.96
CA VAL A 529 -5.00 26.21 -49.80
C VAL A 529 -4.40 25.90 -51.16
N TYR A 530 -3.32 25.14 -51.18
CA TYR A 530 -2.69 24.68 -52.44
C TYR A 530 -3.66 23.83 -53.27
N SER A 531 -4.29 22.83 -52.65
CA SER A 531 -5.27 21.95 -53.30
C SER A 531 -6.47 22.71 -53.87
N LEU A 532 -7.00 23.68 -53.12
CA LEU A 532 -8.07 24.56 -53.56
C LEU A 532 -7.62 25.45 -54.73
N SER A 533 -6.39 25.97 -54.68
CA SER A 533 -5.81 26.78 -55.75
C SER A 533 -5.65 25.98 -57.06
N VAL A 534 -5.16 24.75 -56.95
CA VAL A 534 -5.04 23.82 -58.09
C VAL A 534 -6.42 23.46 -58.66
N SER A 535 -7.40 23.19 -57.77
CA SER A 535 -8.78 22.90 -58.18
C SER A 535 -9.42 24.08 -58.90
N ARG A 536 -9.27 25.31 -58.33
CA ARG A 536 -9.75 26.54 -58.98
C ARG A 536 -9.10 26.76 -60.37
N LYS A 537 -7.77 26.56 -60.48
CA LYS A 537 -7.08 26.65 -61.76
C LYS A 537 -7.63 25.64 -62.78
N LYS A 538 -7.90 24.41 -62.42
CA LYS A 538 -8.52 23.39 -63.25
C LYS A 538 -9.93 23.79 -63.70
N GLN A 539 -10.75 24.31 -62.74
CA GLN A 539 -12.12 24.78 -63.03
C GLN A 539 -12.09 25.98 -64.04
N MET A 540 -11.21 26.95 -63.75
CA MET A 540 -11.06 28.11 -64.69
C MET A 540 -10.61 27.69 -66.08
N LYS A 541 -9.69 26.72 -66.21
CA LYS A 541 -9.27 26.19 -67.49
C LYS A 541 -10.42 25.49 -68.23
N ALA A 542 -11.15 24.63 -67.54
CA ALA A 542 -12.33 23.95 -68.06
C ALA A 542 -13.45 24.92 -68.44
N LEU A 543 -13.67 25.98 -67.70
CA LEU A 543 -14.64 27.03 -68.02
C LEU A 543 -14.24 27.79 -69.26
N LYS A 544 -12.94 28.13 -69.38
CA LYS A 544 -12.41 28.80 -70.62
C LYS A 544 -12.53 27.92 -71.84
N GLU A 545 -12.16 26.63 -71.76
CA GLU A 545 -12.33 25.64 -72.83
C GLU A 545 -13.80 25.49 -73.22
N ALA A 546 -14.73 25.51 -72.28
CA ALA A 546 -16.17 25.48 -72.58
C ALA A 546 -16.67 26.76 -73.21
N GLN A 547 -16.14 27.95 -72.81
CA GLN A 547 -16.46 29.21 -73.41
C GLN A 547 -15.96 29.28 -74.87
N ASP A 548 -14.68 28.87 -75.12
CA ASP A 548 -14.06 28.82 -76.44
C ASP A 548 -14.83 27.85 -77.36
N ALA A 549 -15.23 26.69 -76.87
CA ALA A 549 -16.04 25.72 -77.60
C ALA A 549 -17.45 26.27 -77.94
N ASN A 550 -18.06 26.98 -76.96
CA ASN A 550 -19.36 27.61 -77.20
C ASN A 550 -19.26 28.77 -78.27
N ALA A 551 -18.21 29.60 -78.19
CA ALA A 551 -17.95 30.64 -79.12
C ALA A 551 -17.73 30.06 -80.53
N ALA A 552 -16.97 28.95 -80.66
CA ALA A 552 -16.78 28.25 -81.91
C ALA A 552 -18.09 27.69 -82.50
N ASN A 553 -18.97 27.13 -81.64
CA ASN A 553 -20.29 26.64 -82.02
C ASN A 553 -21.20 27.78 -82.50
N ILE A 554 -21.22 28.93 -81.83
CA ILE A 554 -21.98 30.10 -82.21
C ILE A 554 -21.47 30.60 -83.56
N ALA A 555 -20.15 30.74 -83.73
CA ALA A 555 -19.53 31.15 -85.01
C ALA A 555 -19.90 30.20 -86.17
N LYS A 556 -19.84 28.87 -85.90
CA LYS A 556 -20.25 27.85 -86.89
C LYS A 556 -21.71 27.96 -87.28
N THR A 557 -22.58 28.17 -86.29
CA THR A 557 -24.05 28.31 -86.48
C THR A 557 -24.34 29.60 -87.27
N THR A 558 -23.68 30.69 -86.93
CA THR A 558 -23.81 31.98 -87.63
C THR A 558 -23.32 31.87 -89.06
N PHE A 559 -22.17 31.22 -89.25
CA PHE A 559 -21.64 30.94 -90.60
C PHE A 559 -22.61 30.11 -91.45
N LEU A 560 -23.11 29.02 -90.91
CA LEU A 560 -24.09 28.19 -91.63
C LEU A 560 -25.40 28.93 -91.90
N ASN A 561 -25.87 29.80 -91.00
CA ASN A 561 -27.06 30.61 -91.23
C ASN A 561 -26.79 31.65 -92.36
N HIS A 562 -25.64 32.32 -92.35
CA HIS A 562 -25.27 33.25 -93.43
C HIS A 562 -25.12 32.51 -94.76
N MET A 563 -24.41 31.36 -94.78
CA MET A 563 -24.27 30.53 -95.94
C MET A 563 -25.63 30.08 -96.51
N SER A 564 -26.55 29.61 -95.57
CA SER A 564 -27.89 29.24 -95.99
C SER A 564 -28.67 30.40 -96.57
N HIS A 565 -28.51 31.61 -95.99
CA HIS A 565 -29.15 32.82 -96.53
C HIS A 565 -28.58 33.19 -97.90
N ASP A 566 -27.23 33.21 -98.03
CA ASP A 566 -26.54 33.58 -99.24
C ASP A 566 -26.73 32.57 -100.37
N ILE A 567 -26.94 31.31 -100.07
CA ILE A 567 -27.32 30.27 -101.06
C ILE A 567 -28.80 30.36 -101.40
N ARG A 568 -29.68 30.63 -100.39
CA ARG A 568 -31.14 30.70 -100.66
C ARG A 568 -31.52 31.89 -101.56
N THR A 569 -30.79 33.04 -101.46
CA THR A 569 -31.09 34.25 -102.20
C THR A 569 -30.86 33.98 -103.73
N PRO A 570 -29.70 33.50 -104.21
CA PRO A 570 -29.50 33.21 -105.62
C PRO A 570 -30.37 32.00 -106.09
N MET A 571 -30.58 30.98 -105.20
CA MET A 571 -31.46 29.85 -105.53
C MET A 571 -32.89 30.31 -105.76
N ASN A 572 -33.42 31.15 -104.87
CA ASN A 572 -34.77 31.71 -105.07
C ASN A 572 -34.85 32.59 -106.37
N ALA A 573 -33.78 33.33 -106.64
CA ALA A 573 -33.71 34.09 -107.94
C ALA A 573 -33.73 33.15 -109.15
N ILE A 574 -32.93 32.05 -109.07
CA ILE A 574 -32.94 31.03 -110.18
C ILE A 574 -34.29 30.37 -110.28
N ILE A 575 -34.88 29.98 -109.19
CA ILE A 575 -36.25 29.38 -109.15
C ILE A 575 -37.28 30.37 -109.69
N GLY A 576 -37.18 31.65 -109.29
CA GLY A 576 -38.04 32.73 -109.72
C GLY A 576 -37.88 32.98 -111.27
N PHE A 577 -36.64 33.00 -111.74
CA PHE A 577 -36.37 33.11 -113.16
C PHE A 577 -36.81 31.87 -113.95
N THR A 578 -36.67 30.66 -113.43
CA THR A 578 -37.17 29.46 -114.09
C THR A 578 -38.71 29.41 -114.15
N ASP A 579 -39.36 29.83 -113.06
CA ASP A 579 -40.81 29.99 -113.04
C ASP A 579 -41.34 31.01 -114.01
N ILE A 580 -40.65 32.13 -114.18
CA ILE A 580 -40.95 33.17 -115.17
C ILE A 580 -40.71 32.60 -116.58
N ALA A 581 -39.61 31.87 -116.80
CA ALA A 581 -39.31 31.26 -118.07
C ALA A 581 -40.30 30.17 -118.47
N MET A 582 -40.76 29.36 -117.51
CA MET A 582 -41.79 28.35 -117.78
C MET A 582 -43.18 28.95 -118.03
N LYS A 583 -43.56 30.03 -117.31
CA LYS A 583 -44.79 30.74 -117.58
C LYS A 583 -44.80 31.43 -118.98
N LYS A 584 -43.61 31.82 -119.44
CA LYS A 584 -43.52 32.38 -120.79
C LYS A 584 -43.58 31.33 -121.91
N LYS A 585 -43.36 30.06 -121.59
CA LYS A 585 -43.43 28.95 -122.60
C LYS A 585 -44.83 28.39 -122.75
N ILE A 586 -45.79 28.84 -121.92
CA ILE A 586 -47.22 28.45 -122.03
C ILE A 586 -48.06 29.50 -122.79
N LEU A 587 -47.44 30.60 -123.18
CA LEU A 587 -48.11 31.65 -123.98
C LEU A 587 -47.52 31.85 -125.39
N MET A 588 -47.04 30.75 -126.01
CA MET A 588 -46.81 30.67 -127.44
C MET A 588 -47.53 29.44 -128.01
#